data_5b3ef8e4864545174659aba445327603
#
_entry.id   5b3ef8e4864545174659aba445327603
#
_cell.length_a   1.000
_cell.length_b   1.000
_cell.length_c   1.000
_cell.angle_alpha   90.00
_cell.angle_beta   90.00
_cell.angle_gamma   90.00
#
_symmetry.space_group_name_H-M   'P 1'
#
loop_
_entity.id
_entity.type
_entity.pdbx_description
1 polymer ?
#
loop_
_entity_poly.entity_id
_entity_poly.type
_entity_poly.pdbx_seq_one_letter_code
_entity_poly.pdbx_strand_id
1 'polypeptide(L)'
;TEKVMGINRYNYFNAGVLLMNTEKFRQTNVFEKFLKLLNEYDFVVTQDQDYLNVICHNKVLWLSQAWNLEVYGKLPVKEEDAKIIHYIMVSKPWHFHDCKMKEYFWKYAQDSGYLKEILEHKNNYSHEQKISDSECMTLLVKRGQEIAKSRGTFKEIFEGGLEQRL
;
A
#
# COMPACT_ATOMS: atom_id res chain seq x y z
N THR A 1 5.70 6.82 9.19
CA THR A 1 5.82 5.55 9.93
C THR A 1 6.43 5.75 11.31
N GLU A 2 7.70 6.17 11.42
CA GLU A 2 8.44 6.23 12.70
C GLU A 2 7.84 7.19 13.74
N LYS A 3 7.38 8.38 13.30
CA LYS A 3 6.82 9.39 14.20
C LYS A 3 5.38 9.09 14.65
N VAL A 4 4.60 8.42 13.83
CA VAL A 4 3.18 8.16 14.10
C VAL A 4 2.97 6.77 14.69
N MET A 5 3.58 5.75 14.10
CA MET A 5 3.36 4.34 14.44
C MET A 5 4.49 3.70 15.23
N GLY A 6 5.62 4.38 15.40
CA GLY A 6 6.81 3.82 16.04
C GLY A 6 7.43 2.65 15.27
N ILE A 7 7.23 2.60 13.95
CA ILE A 7 7.75 1.54 13.09
C ILE A 7 8.84 2.12 12.19
N ASN A 8 10.03 1.51 12.22
CA ASN A 8 11.09 1.88 11.30
C ASN A 8 10.62 1.68 9.87
N ARG A 9 10.88 2.65 8.99
CA ARG A 9 10.42 2.63 7.59
C ARG A 9 10.85 1.38 6.81
N TYR A 10 11.98 0.78 7.16
CA TYR A 10 12.46 -0.45 6.52
C TYR A 10 11.74 -1.71 7.01
N ASN A 11 11.01 -1.61 8.12
CA ASN A 11 10.16 -2.66 8.68
C ASN A 11 8.67 -2.44 8.38
N TYR A 12 8.38 -1.56 7.43
CA TYR A 12 7.03 -1.25 6.97
C TYR A 12 6.78 -1.97 5.65
N PHE A 13 5.85 -2.93 5.65
CA PHE A 13 5.53 -3.72 4.46
C PHE A 13 4.42 -3.10 3.62
N ASN A 14 4.48 -3.34 2.30
CA ASN A 14 3.40 -3.03 1.38
C ASN A 14 2.30 -4.09 1.49
N ALA A 15 1.04 -3.67 1.66
CA ALA A 15 -0.11 -4.56 1.84
C ALA A 15 -0.79 -4.99 0.54
N GLY A 16 -0.29 -4.58 -0.63
CA GLY A 16 -0.88 -4.96 -1.91
C GLY A 16 -0.69 -6.42 -2.30
N VAL A 17 0.35 -7.09 -1.73
CA VAL A 17 0.56 -8.54 -1.86
C VAL A 17 0.86 -9.13 -0.49
N LEU A 18 -0.08 -9.91 0.05
CA LEU A 18 0.02 -10.52 1.37
C LEU A 18 -0.21 -12.03 1.30
N LEU A 19 0.69 -12.78 1.94
CA LEU A 19 0.47 -14.18 2.27
C LEU A 19 0.11 -14.27 3.76
N MET A 20 -1.16 -14.55 4.06
CA MET A 20 -1.69 -14.51 5.41
C MET A 20 -1.90 -15.91 5.98
N ASN A 21 -1.41 -16.14 7.22
CA ASN A 21 -1.85 -17.28 8.03
C ASN A 21 -3.24 -16.96 8.60
N THR A 22 -4.29 -17.31 7.88
CA THR A 22 -5.68 -16.98 8.23
C THR A 22 -6.15 -17.63 9.54
N GLU A 23 -5.59 -18.77 9.91
CA GLU A 23 -5.86 -19.40 11.19
C GLU A 23 -5.32 -18.55 12.35
N LYS A 24 -4.05 -18.11 12.23
CA LYS A 24 -3.45 -17.19 13.21
C LYS A 24 -4.20 -15.87 13.29
N PHE A 25 -4.63 -15.33 12.17
CA PHE A 25 -5.44 -14.10 12.14
C PHE A 25 -6.72 -14.25 12.97
N ARG A 26 -7.43 -15.37 12.83
CA ARG A 26 -8.63 -15.65 13.63
C ARG A 26 -8.29 -15.83 15.11
N GLN A 27 -7.27 -16.64 15.42
CA GLN A 27 -6.85 -16.91 16.82
C GLN A 27 -6.42 -15.64 17.57
N THR A 28 -5.85 -14.67 16.88
CA THR A 28 -5.34 -13.42 17.48
C THR A 28 -6.31 -12.24 17.31
N ASN A 29 -7.52 -12.48 16.83
CA ASN A 29 -8.59 -11.48 16.64
C ASN A 29 -8.12 -10.22 15.87
N VAL A 30 -7.37 -10.44 14.76
CA VAL A 30 -6.79 -9.32 13.97
C VAL A 30 -7.87 -8.34 13.49
N PHE A 31 -9.05 -8.83 13.13
CA PHE A 31 -10.14 -7.97 12.68
C PHE A 31 -10.63 -7.01 13.78
N GLU A 32 -10.82 -7.49 15.01
CA GLU A 32 -11.24 -6.64 16.12
C GLU A 32 -10.17 -5.60 16.47
N LYS A 33 -8.90 -5.99 16.42
CA LYS A 33 -7.77 -5.09 16.61
C LYS A 33 -7.72 -4.00 15.53
N PHE A 34 -7.98 -4.38 14.28
CA PHE A 34 -8.08 -3.44 13.19
C PHE A 34 -9.20 -2.42 13.41
N LEU A 35 -10.41 -2.88 13.79
CA LEU A 35 -11.54 -2.00 14.08
C LEU A 35 -11.26 -1.06 15.26
N LYS A 36 -10.62 -1.56 16.33
CA LYS A 36 -10.19 -0.73 17.45
C LYS A 36 -9.28 0.39 17.00
N LEU A 37 -8.19 0.06 16.30
CA LEU A 37 -7.23 1.05 15.82
C LEU A 37 -7.87 2.04 14.83
N LEU A 38 -8.77 1.58 13.96
CA LEU A 38 -9.49 2.42 13.01
C LEU A 38 -10.36 3.47 13.69
N ASN A 39 -10.94 3.14 14.85
CA ASN A 39 -11.79 4.05 15.63
C ASN A 39 -10.98 5.01 16.52
N GLU A 40 -9.79 4.62 16.95
CA GLU A 40 -8.99 5.36 17.93
C GLU A 40 -7.89 6.22 17.30
N TYR A 41 -7.37 5.82 16.14
CA TYR A 41 -6.20 6.45 15.53
C TYR A 41 -6.43 6.80 14.05
N ASP A 42 -6.04 7.99 13.66
CA ASP A 42 -5.99 8.40 12.26
C ASP A 42 -4.58 8.18 11.71
N PHE A 43 -4.32 6.99 11.14
CA PHE A 43 -3.08 6.70 10.42
C PHE A 43 -3.14 7.07 8.94
N VAL A 44 -4.30 7.42 8.44
CA VAL A 44 -4.73 7.41 7.04
C VAL A 44 -3.80 8.16 6.09
N VAL A 45 -2.71 7.50 5.73
CA VAL A 45 -1.93 7.81 4.54
C VAL A 45 -2.11 6.71 3.50
N THR A 46 -2.06 5.42 3.93
CA THR A 46 -2.15 4.26 3.05
C THR A 46 -3.23 3.26 3.49
N GLN A 47 -4.31 3.76 4.09
CA GLN A 47 -5.51 2.99 4.46
C GLN A 47 -5.18 1.76 5.35
N ASP A 48 -5.67 0.57 4.98
CA ASP A 48 -5.49 -0.70 5.70
C ASP A 48 -4.02 -1.06 5.95
N GLN A 49 -3.12 -0.65 5.08
CA GLN A 49 -1.69 -0.95 5.18
C GLN A 49 -1.07 -0.39 6.46
N ASP A 50 -1.42 0.84 6.86
CA ASP A 50 -0.90 1.45 8.08
C ASP A 50 -1.31 0.65 9.32
N TYR A 51 -2.59 0.28 9.40
CA TYR A 51 -3.13 -0.49 10.52
C TYR A 51 -2.55 -1.89 10.60
N LEU A 52 -2.43 -2.59 9.46
CA LEU A 52 -1.84 -3.92 9.40
C LEU A 52 -0.36 -3.91 9.81
N ASN A 53 0.38 -2.87 9.45
CA ASN A 53 1.76 -2.71 9.89
C ASN A 53 1.89 -2.54 11.42
N VAL A 54 0.95 -1.85 12.06
CA VAL A 54 0.89 -1.75 13.53
C VAL A 54 0.56 -3.11 14.15
N ILE A 55 -0.49 -3.78 13.67
CA ILE A 55 -0.98 -5.06 14.23
C ILE A 55 0.06 -6.18 14.05
N CYS A 56 0.68 -6.26 12.87
CA CYS A 56 1.61 -7.33 12.53
C CYS A 56 3.07 -6.98 12.82
N HIS A 57 3.34 -5.88 13.55
CA HIS A 57 4.70 -5.46 13.85
C HIS A 57 5.51 -6.59 14.50
N ASN A 58 6.72 -6.85 13.98
CA ASN A 58 7.62 -7.94 14.39
C ASN A 58 7.06 -9.37 14.20
N LYS A 59 5.95 -9.53 13.45
CA LYS A 59 5.34 -10.84 13.14
C LYS A 59 5.27 -11.10 11.63
N VAL A 60 6.14 -10.46 10.87
CA VAL A 60 6.18 -10.49 9.41
C VAL A 60 7.32 -11.37 8.93
N LEU A 61 7.01 -12.29 8.01
CA LEU A 61 8.01 -12.98 7.21
C LEU A 61 8.18 -12.22 5.88
N TRP A 62 9.37 -11.70 5.65
CA TRP A 62 9.68 -10.96 4.44
C TRP A 62 9.90 -11.91 3.27
N LEU A 63 9.09 -11.75 2.23
CA LEU A 63 9.29 -12.44 0.96
C LEU A 63 10.33 -11.68 0.11
N SER A 64 10.91 -12.38 -0.87
CA SER A 64 11.72 -11.70 -1.90
C SER A 64 10.87 -10.65 -2.62
N GLN A 65 11.46 -9.50 -2.93
CA GLN A 65 10.81 -8.41 -3.67
C GLN A 65 10.30 -8.83 -5.06
N ALA A 66 10.78 -9.96 -5.58
CA ALA A 66 10.24 -10.56 -6.80
C ALA A 66 8.74 -10.93 -6.69
N TRP A 67 8.24 -11.22 -5.48
CA TRP A 67 6.84 -11.56 -5.22
C TRP A 67 5.93 -10.34 -5.05
N ASN A 68 6.48 -9.15 -5.03
CA ASN A 68 5.75 -7.88 -5.02
C ASN A 68 6.63 -6.81 -5.66
N LEU A 69 6.89 -6.95 -6.96
CA LEU A 69 7.69 -5.98 -7.69
C LEU A 69 6.88 -4.71 -7.94
N GLU A 70 7.10 -3.72 -7.09
CA GLU A 70 6.50 -2.40 -7.24
C GLU A 70 7.12 -1.67 -8.42
N VAL A 71 6.29 -1.30 -9.40
CA VAL A 71 6.76 -0.68 -10.65
C VAL A 71 6.94 0.82 -10.46
N TYR A 72 7.92 1.19 -9.62
CA TYR A 72 8.24 2.58 -9.34
C TYR A 72 9.75 2.80 -9.19
N GLY A 73 10.28 3.91 -9.73
CA GLY A 73 11.70 4.26 -9.59
C GLY A 73 12.65 3.20 -10.17
N LYS A 74 13.74 2.89 -9.45
CA LYS A 74 14.69 1.82 -9.80
C LYS A 74 14.13 0.48 -9.31
N LEU A 75 14.00 -0.47 -10.21
CA LEU A 75 13.52 -1.81 -9.85
C LEU A 75 14.54 -2.53 -8.95
N PRO A 76 14.11 -3.15 -7.85
CA PRO A 76 14.97 -3.81 -6.89
C PRO A 76 15.45 -5.20 -7.36
N VAL A 77 14.75 -5.78 -8.32
CA VAL A 77 15.09 -7.07 -8.97
C VAL A 77 15.07 -6.90 -10.48
N LYS A 78 15.66 -7.82 -11.20
CA LYS A 78 15.58 -7.82 -12.65
C LYS A 78 14.16 -8.18 -13.10
N GLU A 79 13.79 -7.72 -14.27
CA GLU A 79 12.46 -7.94 -14.85
C GLU A 79 12.14 -9.43 -15.02
N GLU A 80 13.11 -10.21 -15.50
CA GLU A 80 12.97 -11.65 -15.71
C GLU A 80 12.79 -12.45 -14.41
N ASP A 81 13.17 -11.90 -13.26
CA ASP A 81 13.03 -12.51 -11.95
C ASP A 81 11.69 -12.21 -11.28
N ALA A 82 10.93 -11.26 -11.81
CA ALA A 82 9.63 -10.86 -11.25
C ALA A 82 8.64 -12.03 -11.25
N LYS A 83 7.98 -12.25 -10.11
CA LYS A 83 6.91 -13.25 -9.95
C LYS A 83 5.53 -12.60 -9.97
N ILE A 84 5.42 -11.42 -9.33
CA ILE A 84 4.21 -10.58 -9.35
C ILE A 84 4.64 -9.16 -9.64
N ILE A 85 4.05 -8.55 -10.67
CA ILE A 85 4.22 -7.14 -11.01
C ILE A 85 3.08 -6.36 -10.37
N HIS A 86 3.42 -5.44 -9.47
CA HIS A 86 2.46 -4.63 -8.75
C HIS A 86 2.51 -3.18 -9.24
N TYR A 87 1.49 -2.77 -9.98
CA TYR A 87 1.31 -1.38 -10.40
C TYR A 87 0.73 -0.57 -9.25
N ILE A 88 1.61 0.05 -8.46
CA ILE A 88 1.25 0.77 -7.24
C ILE A 88 0.67 2.15 -7.52
N MET A 89 -0.07 2.68 -6.56
CA MET A 89 -0.60 4.04 -6.52
C MET A 89 -1.29 4.43 -7.82
N VAL A 90 -0.96 5.59 -8.38
CA VAL A 90 -1.60 6.17 -9.57
C VAL A 90 -1.03 5.67 -10.90
N SER A 91 0.20 5.17 -10.93
CA SER A 91 0.88 4.71 -12.14
C SER A 91 0.30 3.39 -12.65
N LYS A 92 -0.83 3.45 -13.33
CA LYS A 92 -1.55 2.29 -13.86
C LYS A 92 -1.44 2.22 -15.39
N PRO A 93 -1.19 1.04 -15.99
CA PRO A 93 -1.08 0.88 -17.45
C PRO A 93 -2.35 1.27 -18.21
N TRP A 94 -3.51 1.16 -17.55
CA TRP A 94 -4.80 1.54 -18.11
C TRP A 94 -5.16 3.01 -17.92
N HIS A 95 -4.30 3.79 -17.28
CA HIS A 95 -4.42 5.26 -17.18
C HIS A 95 -3.31 5.98 -17.94
N PHE A 96 -2.08 5.48 -17.86
CA PHE A 96 -0.90 6.15 -18.40
C PHE A 96 -0.21 5.36 -19.50
N HIS A 97 0.30 6.07 -20.50
CA HIS A 97 1.00 5.46 -21.63
C HIS A 97 2.46 5.09 -21.34
N ASP A 98 3.08 5.77 -20.38
CA ASP A 98 4.50 5.66 -20.02
C ASP A 98 4.74 4.80 -18.75
N CYS A 99 3.73 4.05 -18.30
CA CYS A 99 3.87 3.12 -17.19
C CYS A 99 4.90 2.03 -17.53
N LYS A 100 5.89 1.86 -16.65
CA LYS A 100 6.90 0.79 -16.78
C LYS A 100 6.25 -0.58 -16.77
N MET A 101 6.83 -1.52 -17.51
CA MET A 101 6.38 -2.92 -17.59
C MET A 101 4.90 -3.07 -17.99
N LYS A 102 4.32 -2.05 -18.64
CA LYS A 102 2.91 -2.05 -19.09
C LYS A 102 2.58 -3.18 -20.05
N GLU A 103 3.56 -3.66 -20.81
CA GLU A 103 3.44 -4.76 -21.77
C GLU A 103 2.95 -6.05 -21.10
N TYR A 104 3.36 -6.32 -19.87
CA TYR A 104 2.88 -7.47 -19.11
C TYR A 104 1.38 -7.35 -18.80
N PHE A 105 0.92 -6.17 -18.38
CA PHE A 105 -0.51 -5.95 -18.17
C PHE A 105 -1.30 -6.15 -19.45
N TRP A 106 -0.87 -5.54 -20.55
CA TRP A 106 -1.59 -5.62 -21.82
C TRP A 106 -1.61 -7.01 -22.40
N LYS A 107 -0.56 -7.81 -22.19
CA LYS A 107 -0.52 -9.23 -22.56
C LYS A 107 -1.67 -10.01 -21.90
N TYR A 108 -1.86 -9.86 -20.60
CA TYR A 108 -2.96 -10.53 -19.90
C TYR A 108 -4.34 -9.89 -20.14
N ALA A 109 -4.39 -8.59 -20.34
CA ALA A 109 -5.63 -7.90 -20.67
C ALA A 109 -6.25 -8.41 -22.00
N GLN A 110 -5.43 -8.76 -22.98
CA GLN A 110 -5.86 -9.32 -24.26
C GLN A 110 -6.68 -10.61 -24.07
N ASP A 111 -6.31 -11.43 -23.11
CA ASP A 111 -6.91 -12.75 -22.86
C ASP A 111 -8.00 -12.72 -21.76
N SER A 112 -8.22 -11.55 -21.14
CA SER A 112 -9.12 -11.43 -19.98
C SER A 112 -10.63 -11.45 -20.31
N GLY A 113 -11.00 -11.25 -21.58
CA GLY A 113 -12.38 -10.99 -22.00
C GLY A 113 -12.88 -9.55 -21.72
N TYR A 114 -12.10 -8.72 -21.03
CA TYR A 114 -12.44 -7.34 -20.66
C TYR A 114 -11.63 -6.28 -21.42
N LEU A 115 -10.92 -6.69 -22.47
CA LEU A 115 -10.03 -5.78 -23.19
C LEU A 115 -10.76 -4.53 -23.71
N LYS A 116 -11.98 -4.70 -24.24
CA LYS A 116 -12.77 -3.60 -24.78
C LYS A 116 -13.07 -2.55 -23.70
N GLU A 117 -13.57 -2.98 -22.56
CA GLU A 117 -13.91 -2.12 -21.42
C GLU A 117 -12.67 -1.41 -20.86
N ILE A 118 -11.55 -2.11 -20.78
CA ILE A 118 -10.27 -1.54 -20.33
C ILE A 118 -9.79 -0.45 -21.29
N LEU A 119 -9.89 -0.68 -22.61
CA LEU A 119 -9.52 0.30 -23.62
C LEU A 119 -10.46 1.51 -23.63
N GLU A 120 -11.77 1.29 -23.48
CA GLU A 120 -12.75 2.36 -23.36
C GLU A 120 -12.48 3.21 -22.13
N HIS A 121 -12.22 2.58 -20.97
CA HIS A 121 -11.82 3.28 -19.75
C HIS A 121 -10.55 4.12 -19.97
N LYS A 122 -9.51 3.54 -20.58
CA LYS A 122 -8.25 4.23 -20.86
C LYS A 122 -8.45 5.44 -21.78
N ASN A 123 -9.27 5.30 -22.82
CA ASN A 123 -9.53 6.38 -23.78
C ASN A 123 -10.34 7.52 -23.15
N ASN A 124 -11.23 7.19 -22.21
CA ASN A 124 -12.06 8.15 -21.50
C ASN A 124 -11.35 8.76 -20.28
N TYR A 125 -10.14 8.29 -19.91
CA TYR A 125 -9.40 8.83 -18.78
C TYR A 125 -8.80 10.17 -19.13
N SER A 126 -9.44 11.23 -18.62
CA SER A 126 -9.19 12.60 -19.04
C SER A 126 -7.84 13.16 -18.56
N HIS A 127 -7.43 14.28 -19.14
CA HIS A 127 -6.23 14.99 -18.69
C HIS A 127 -6.40 15.52 -17.26
N GLU A 128 -7.59 15.98 -16.90
CA GLU A 128 -7.94 16.46 -15.55
C GLU A 128 -7.82 15.34 -14.53
N GLN A 129 -8.27 14.13 -14.86
CA GLN A 129 -8.12 12.95 -13.99
C GLN A 129 -6.64 12.62 -13.75
N LYS A 130 -5.78 12.72 -14.78
CA LYS A 130 -4.33 12.50 -14.64
C LYS A 130 -3.66 13.55 -13.77
N ILE A 131 -4.09 14.81 -13.87
CA ILE A 131 -3.63 15.88 -12.98
C ILE A 131 -4.07 15.58 -11.54
N SER A 132 -5.34 15.26 -11.32
CA SER A 132 -5.90 14.92 -10.01
C SER A 132 -5.13 13.76 -9.36
N ASP A 133 -4.77 12.72 -10.11
CA ASP A 133 -3.93 11.61 -9.63
C ASP A 133 -2.57 12.09 -9.14
N SER A 134 -1.93 12.98 -9.90
CA SER A 134 -0.62 13.53 -9.53
C SER A 134 -0.70 14.41 -8.27
N GLU A 135 -1.76 15.18 -8.13
CA GLU A 135 -2.06 16.01 -6.95
C GLU A 135 -2.36 15.15 -5.73
N CYS A 136 -3.07 14.02 -5.90
CA CYS A 136 -3.38 13.08 -4.82
C CYS A 136 -2.11 12.61 -4.11
N MET A 137 -1.04 12.29 -4.83
CA MET A 137 0.25 11.90 -4.25
C MET A 137 0.85 13.01 -3.38
N THR A 138 0.77 14.25 -3.84
CA THR A 138 1.25 15.41 -3.09
C THR A 138 0.43 15.62 -1.81
N LEU A 139 -0.89 15.51 -1.91
CA LEU A 139 -1.80 15.62 -0.77
C LEU A 139 -1.57 14.53 0.28
N LEU A 140 -1.33 13.29 -0.14
CA LEU A 140 -1.00 12.19 0.78
C LEU A 140 0.29 12.45 1.56
N VAL A 141 1.34 12.96 0.90
CA VAL A 141 2.60 13.33 1.56
C VAL A 141 2.36 14.45 2.57
N LYS A 142 1.61 15.50 2.19
CA LYS A 142 1.26 16.62 3.06
C LYS A 142 0.48 16.14 4.29
N ARG A 143 -0.56 15.32 4.09
CA ARG A 143 -1.34 14.73 5.19
C ARG A 143 -0.48 13.91 6.14
N GLY A 144 0.40 13.05 5.61
CA GLY A 144 1.35 12.29 6.44
C GLY A 144 2.25 13.18 7.28
N GLN A 145 2.69 14.34 6.75
CA GLN A 145 3.47 15.32 7.50
C GLN A 145 2.65 16.04 8.58
N GLU A 146 1.37 16.30 8.33
CA GLU A 146 0.45 16.92 9.31
C GLU A 146 0.18 15.96 10.47
N ILE A 147 -0.14 14.70 10.18
CA ILE A 147 -0.34 13.65 11.20
C ILE A 147 0.94 13.46 12.03
N ALA A 148 2.11 13.47 11.39
CA ALA A 148 3.39 13.34 12.10
C ALA A 148 3.75 14.53 13.01
N LYS A 149 3.00 15.63 12.96
CA LYS A 149 3.12 16.79 13.86
C LYS A 149 2.02 16.83 14.92
N SER A 150 0.99 16.00 14.81
CA SER A 150 -0.10 15.93 15.78
C SER A 150 0.39 15.31 17.11
N ARG A 151 -0.36 15.58 18.18
CA ARG A 151 -0.16 14.91 19.47
C ARG A 151 -1.08 13.70 19.58
N GLY A 152 -0.77 12.80 20.50
CA GLY A 152 -1.57 11.60 20.72
C GLY A 152 -1.42 10.58 19.59
N THR A 153 -0.28 10.53 18.94
CA THR A 153 0.02 9.49 17.96
C THR A 153 0.10 8.12 18.65
N PHE A 154 -0.15 7.05 17.90
CA PHE A 154 -0.03 5.69 18.44
C PHE A 154 1.34 5.46 19.08
N LYS A 155 2.41 5.99 18.46
CA LYS A 155 3.77 5.92 19.04
C LYS A 155 3.82 6.52 20.44
N GLU A 156 3.34 7.75 20.61
CA GLU A 156 3.40 8.46 21.90
C GLU A 156 2.62 7.72 22.99
N ILE A 157 1.42 7.24 22.66
CA ILE A 157 0.56 6.50 23.58
C ILE A 157 1.18 5.15 23.95
N PHE A 158 1.72 4.43 22.95
CA PHE A 158 2.40 3.16 23.17
C PHE A 158 3.68 3.33 24.02
N GLU A 159 4.51 4.30 23.71
CA GLU A 159 5.74 4.60 24.48
C GLU A 159 5.39 5.10 25.90
N GLY A 160 4.24 5.75 26.07
CA GLY A 160 3.70 6.14 27.36
C GLY A 160 3.09 5.00 28.19
N GLY A 161 3.06 3.78 27.66
CA GLY A 161 2.52 2.59 28.34
C GLY A 161 0.99 2.54 28.44
N LEU A 162 0.29 3.42 27.71
CA LEU A 162 -1.18 3.49 27.69
C LEU A 162 -1.81 2.58 26.62
N GLU A 163 -1.01 2.07 25.70
CA GLU A 163 -1.43 1.11 24.68
C GLU A 163 -0.42 -0.04 24.61
N GLN A 164 -0.90 -1.27 24.40
CA GLN A 164 -0.05 -2.43 24.16
C GLN A 164 -0.05 -2.76 22.68
N ARG A 165 1.12 -3.08 22.12
CA ARG A 165 1.19 -3.64 20.77
C ARG A 165 0.47 -4.98 20.75
N LEU A 166 -0.40 -5.08 19.80
CA LEU A 166 -1.34 -6.19 19.69
C LEU A 166 -0.69 -7.45 19.14
#